data_8c0a0aa2113fe49d02f0aa0d45950c18
#
_entry.id   8c0a0aa2113fe49d02f0aa0d45950c18
#
_cell.length_a   1.000
_cell.length_b   1.000
_cell.length_c   1.000
_cell.angle_alpha   90.00
_cell.angle_beta   90.00
_cell.angle_gamma   90.00
#
_symmetry.space_group_name_H-M   'P 1'
#
loop_
_entity.id
_entity.type
_entity.pdbx_description
1 polymer ?
#
loop_
_entity_poly.entity_id
_entity_poly.type
_entity_poly.pdbx_seq_one_letter_code
_entity_poly.pdbx_strand_id
1 'polypeptide(L)'
;MSISVRDQFGKQLAKLAKEDSRVLALDGDLGNSTRLDSIEKETADSFLQMGIAEQNMVGVAAGLASVGFQPWVCSFATFLTKRALDQIIVSVAQTNFDVKLVGSYSGLLTSNTGKTHHSLDDIAIMTTIPNMTVIAPGDARETVAAMKAMHRTVGPMYLRLTRDETIPSFLPDEDFEIGKGKTLAEGTDMLVVTTGSTTYRVAEVIKQMEEVSIAHQHFPTLKPFDKELLLEGAKKVRQVVTVEEHYKRGGLGSIVSEILSESLPRKIYRIGVPDRFFGCGTDEELLEATGLSVEAIRNSLIDLSLCKKQF
;
A
#
# COMPACT_ATOMS: atom_id res chain seq x y z
N MET A 1 17.56 13.47 6.04
CA MET A 1 17.63 12.86 4.69
C MET A 1 16.42 11.95 4.53
N SER A 2 15.64 12.13 3.49
CA SER A 2 14.56 11.18 3.17
C SER A 2 15.20 9.83 2.81
N ILE A 3 14.73 8.77 3.44
CA ILE A 3 15.20 7.41 3.15
C ILE A 3 14.16 6.81 2.20
N SER A 4 14.58 6.49 0.97
CA SER A 4 13.69 5.92 -0.04
C SER A 4 13.08 4.59 0.42
N VAL A 5 11.77 4.43 0.26
CA VAL A 5 11.04 3.18 0.53
C VAL A 5 11.68 2.02 -0.24
N ARG A 6 12.03 2.22 -1.52
CA ARG A 6 12.66 1.21 -2.37
C ARG A 6 14.03 0.77 -1.87
N ASP A 7 14.87 1.74 -1.44
CA ASP A 7 16.21 1.43 -0.94
C ASP A 7 16.16 0.65 0.37
N GLN A 8 15.20 0.98 1.26
CA GLN A 8 14.99 0.22 2.48
C GLN A 8 14.43 -1.17 2.21
N PHE A 9 13.51 -1.30 1.24
CA PHE A 9 13.02 -2.60 0.80
C PHE A 9 14.16 -3.51 0.32
N GLY A 10 15.00 -3.06 -0.63
CA GLY A 10 16.12 -3.86 -1.14
C GLY A 10 17.11 -4.28 -0.04
N LYS A 11 17.52 -3.32 0.82
CA LYS A 11 18.40 -3.60 1.96
C LYS A 11 17.80 -4.60 2.95
N GLN A 12 16.52 -4.45 3.29
CA GLN A 12 15.86 -5.36 4.23
C GLN A 12 15.69 -6.75 3.64
N LEU A 13 15.38 -6.88 2.35
CA LEU A 13 15.24 -8.18 1.71
C LEU A 13 16.61 -8.89 1.60
N ALA A 14 17.69 -8.17 1.25
CA ALA A 14 19.04 -8.72 1.27
C ALA A 14 19.45 -9.20 2.68
N LYS A 15 19.05 -8.46 3.72
CA LYS A 15 19.28 -8.88 5.10
C LYS A 15 18.52 -10.18 5.43
N LEU A 16 17.23 -10.27 5.09
CA LEU A 16 16.42 -11.47 5.31
C LEU A 16 17.01 -12.69 4.58
N ALA A 17 17.45 -12.51 3.34
CA ALA A 17 18.07 -13.58 2.55
C ALA A 17 19.40 -14.09 3.15
N LYS A 18 20.16 -13.22 3.83
CA LYS A 18 21.36 -13.62 4.58
C LYS A 18 21.05 -14.39 5.86
N GLU A 19 19.96 -14.03 6.53
CA GLU A 19 19.56 -14.61 7.82
C GLU A 19 18.77 -15.92 7.67
N ASP A 20 18.07 -16.09 6.54
CA ASP A 20 17.24 -17.26 6.26
C ASP A 20 17.38 -17.73 4.80
N SER A 21 18.04 -18.87 4.61
CA SER A 21 18.28 -19.48 3.30
C SER A 21 17.00 -19.90 2.54
N ARG A 22 15.84 -19.87 3.18
CA ARG A 22 14.55 -20.12 2.53
C ARG A 22 14.09 -18.90 1.72
N VAL A 23 14.57 -17.70 2.05
CA VAL A 23 14.20 -16.45 1.38
C VAL A 23 14.86 -16.38 0.01
N LEU A 24 14.05 -16.32 -1.04
CA LEU A 24 14.49 -16.19 -2.42
C LEU A 24 13.83 -14.97 -3.06
N ALA A 25 14.62 -14.14 -3.72
CA ALA A 25 14.14 -12.97 -4.47
C ALA A 25 14.01 -13.31 -5.96
N LEU A 26 12.81 -13.17 -6.50
CA LEU A 26 12.53 -13.37 -7.91
C LEU A 26 12.32 -12.02 -8.60
N ASP A 27 13.12 -11.71 -9.62
CA ASP A 27 13.09 -10.43 -10.33
C ASP A 27 12.50 -10.56 -11.74
N GLY A 28 11.57 -9.67 -12.06
CA GLY A 28 10.95 -9.55 -13.37
C GLY A 28 11.69 -8.61 -14.33
N ASP A 29 13.03 -8.61 -14.31
CA ASP A 29 13.91 -7.73 -15.10
C ASP A 29 13.77 -6.23 -14.74
N LEU A 30 13.57 -5.95 -13.47
CA LEU A 30 13.37 -4.60 -12.91
C LEU A 30 14.30 -4.32 -11.70
N GLY A 31 15.35 -5.12 -11.51
CA GLY A 31 16.22 -5.11 -10.32
C GLY A 31 16.76 -3.74 -9.95
N ASN A 32 17.14 -2.91 -10.92
CA ASN A 32 17.59 -1.53 -10.67
C ASN A 32 16.45 -0.61 -10.16
N SER A 33 15.23 -0.84 -10.59
CA SER A 33 14.05 -0.05 -10.19
C SER A 33 13.49 -0.50 -8.84
N THR A 34 13.47 -1.82 -8.62
CA THR A 34 12.97 -2.45 -7.39
C THR A 34 14.02 -2.54 -6.29
N ARG A 35 15.31 -2.27 -6.61
CA ARG A 35 16.48 -2.41 -5.74
C ARG A 35 16.87 -3.87 -5.42
N LEU A 36 16.42 -4.82 -6.23
CA LEU A 36 16.84 -6.21 -6.12
C LEU A 36 18.28 -6.45 -6.60
N ASP A 37 18.86 -5.52 -7.36
CA ASP A 37 20.27 -5.55 -7.75
C ASP A 37 21.23 -5.59 -6.56
N SER A 38 20.81 -5.14 -5.38
CA SER A 38 21.56 -5.28 -4.14
C SER A 38 21.63 -6.73 -3.67
N ILE A 39 20.54 -7.50 -3.86
CA ILE A 39 20.46 -8.91 -3.46
C ILE A 39 21.35 -9.76 -4.40
N GLU A 40 21.25 -9.52 -5.70
CA GLU A 40 22.12 -10.16 -6.69
C GLU A 40 23.60 -10.02 -6.34
N LYS A 41 24.01 -8.84 -5.88
CA LYS A 41 25.41 -8.55 -5.49
C LYS A 41 25.83 -9.15 -4.14
N GLU A 42 24.91 -9.17 -3.17
CA GLU A 42 25.21 -9.52 -1.78
C GLU A 42 24.91 -10.98 -1.43
N THR A 43 23.93 -11.60 -2.11
CA THR A 43 23.43 -12.96 -1.85
C THR A 43 22.95 -13.60 -3.17
N ALA A 44 23.88 -13.80 -4.12
CA ALA A 44 23.58 -14.29 -5.47
C ALA A 44 22.79 -15.62 -5.47
N ASP A 45 23.07 -16.52 -4.53
CA ASP A 45 22.34 -17.81 -4.41
C ASP A 45 20.87 -17.64 -4.01
N SER A 46 20.47 -16.47 -3.51
CA SER A 46 19.09 -16.13 -3.13
C SER A 46 18.39 -15.29 -4.19
N PHE A 47 18.99 -15.05 -5.35
CA PHE A 47 18.46 -14.23 -6.42
C PHE A 47 18.19 -15.03 -7.68
N LEU A 48 16.98 -14.89 -8.22
CA LEU A 48 16.53 -15.55 -9.45
C LEU A 48 16.05 -14.48 -10.45
N GLN A 49 16.81 -14.29 -11.54
CA GLN A 49 16.37 -13.48 -12.66
C GLN A 49 15.38 -14.26 -13.52
N MET A 50 14.13 -13.78 -13.61
CA MET A 50 13.04 -14.49 -14.30
C MET A 50 12.71 -13.88 -15.67
N GLY A 51 13.28 -12.70 -15.99
CA GLY A 51 12.91 -11.95 -17.18
C GLY A 51 11.51 -11.33 -17.10
N ILE A 52 11.07 -10.68 -18.17
CA ILE A 52 9.73 -10.06 -18.26
C ILE A 52 8.67 -11.16 -18.49
N ALA A 53 8.42 -11.96 -17.46
CA ALA A 53 7.57 -13.14 -17.51
C ALA A 53 6.84 -13.37 -16.18
N GLU A 54 5.98 -12.43 -15.78
CA GLU A 54 5.33 -12.41 -14.45
C GLU A 54 4.51 -13.67 -14.18
N GLN A 55 3.85 -14.24 -15.18
CA GLN A 55 3.11 -15.50 -15.03
C GLN A 55 4.03 -16.67 -14.68
N ASN A 56 5.14 -16.81 -15.40
CA ASN A 56 6.14 -17.84 -15.11
C ASN A 56 6.78 -17.61 -13.74
N MET A 57 7.11 -16.37 -13.42
CA MET A 57 7.71 -15.98 -12.13
C MET A 57 6.84 -16.38 -10.95
N VAL A 58 5.53 -16.11 -11.00
CA VAL A 58 4.58 -16.51 -9.95
C VAL A 58 4.41 -18.03 -9.90
N GLY A 59 4.39 -18.72 -11.06
CA GLY A 59 4.34 -20.19 -11.12
C GLY A 59 5.57 -20.83 -10.49
N VAL A 60 6.77 -20.33 -10.79
CA VAL A 60 8.03 -20.78 -10.17
C VAL A 60 8.02 -20.50 -8.66
N ALA A 61 7.55 -19.33 -8.21
CA ALA A 61 7.42 -19.01 -6.81
C ALA A 61 6.49 -19.99 -6.07
N ALA A 62 5.36 -20.35 -6.67
CA ALA A 62 4.46 -21.35 -6.09
C ALA A 62 5.14 -22.73 -5.96
N GLY A 63 5.91 -23.15 -6.98
CA GLY A 63 6.70 -24.38 -6.92
C GLY A 63 7.76 -24.35 -5.83
N LEU A 64 8.50 -23.25 -5.68
CA LEU A 64 9.49 -23.05 -4.61
C LEU A 64 8.85 -23.09 -3.23
N ALA A 65 7.71 -22.41 -3.06
CA ALA A 65 6.98 -22.42 -1.78
C ALA A 65 6.46 -23.81 -1.42
N SER A 66 6.08 -24.63 -2.40
CA SER A 66 5.62 -26.02 -2.17
C SER A 66 6.69 -26.95 -1.59
N VAL A 67 7.97 -26.61 -1.77
CA VAL A 67 9.12 -27.35 -1.23
C VAL A 67 9.80 -26.64 -0.07
N GLY A 68 9.13 -25.64 0.52
CA GLY A 68 9.53 -25.02 1.80
C GLY A 68 10.35 -23.74 1.70
N PHE A 69 10.57 -23.17 0.51
CA PHE A 69 11.15 -21.84 0.36
C PHE A 69 10.11 -20.73 0.63
N GLN A 70 10.61 -19.52 0.87
CA GLN A 70 9.83 -18.30 1.00
C GLN A 70 10.20 -17.33 -0.13
N PRO A 71 9.58 -17.46 -1.33
CA PRO A 71 9.87 -16.59 -2.45
C PRO A 71 9.24 -15.20 -2.28
N TRP A 72 10.04 -14.17 -2.59
CA TRP A 72 9.64 -12.77 -2.71
C TRP A 72 9.64 -12.40 -4.19
N VAL A 73 8.45 -12.27 -4.76
CA VAL A 73 8.22 -12.02 -6.20
C VAL A 73 8.09 -10.52 -6.44
N CYS A 74 9.02 -9.93 -7.14
CA CYS A 74 9.11 -8.48 -7.31
C CYS A 74 8.95 -8.06 -8.77
N SER A 75 7.97 -7.21 -9.02
CA SER A 75 7.74 -6.53 -10.29
C SER A 75 7.00 -5.21 -10.05
N PHE A 76 6.73 -4.44 -11.10
CA PHE A 76 5.83 -3.30 -10.95
C PHE A 76 4.41 -3.79 -10.63
N ALA A 77 3.74 -3.07 -9.72
CA ALA A 77 2.43 -3.44 -9.22
C ALA A 77 1.42 -3.71 -10.36
N THR A 78 1.40 -2.85 -11.38
CA THR A 78 0.51 -2.99 -12.54
C THR A 78 0.76 -4.26 -13.35
N PHE A 79 2.01 -4.72 -13.44
CA PHE A 79 2.35 -5.92 -14.21
C PHE A 79 2.07 -7.17 -13.38
N LEU A 80 2.53 -7.18 -12.14
CA LEU A 80 2.35 -8.32 -11.25
C LEU A 80 0.87 -8.65 -11.04
N THR A 81 0.06 -7.66 -10.68
CA THR A 81 -1.34 -7.88 -10.31
C THR A 81 -2.25 -8.17 -11.50
N LYS A 82 -1.88 -7.78 -12.72
CA LYS A 82 -2.73 -7.97 -13.91
C LYS A 82 -2.28 -9.12 -14.78
N ARG A 83 -0.98 -9.19 -15.12
CA ARG A 83 -0.48 -10.26 -16.02
C ARG A 83 -0.46 -11.63 -15.37
N ALA A 84 -0.15 -11.71 -14.08
CA ALA A 84 -0.06 -12.97 -13.35
C ALA A 84 -1.26 -13.26 -12.44
N LEU A 85 -2.39 -12.56 -12.62
CA LEU A 85 -3.54 -12.66 -11.72
C LEU A 85 -4.06 -14.09 -11.57
N ASP A 86 -4.17 -14.85 -12.66
CA ASP A 86 -4.63 -16.23 -12.63
C ASP A 86 -3.67 -17.10 -11.79
N GLN A 87 -2.36 -16.99 -12.01
CA GLN A 87 -1.34 -17.73 -11.25
C GLN A 87 -1.33 -17.35 -9.78
N ILE A 88 -1.54 -16.06 -9.45
CA ILE A 88 -1.67 -15.59 -8.07
C ILE A 88 -2.88 -16.26 -7.41
N ILE A 89 -4.02 -16.31 -8.08
CA ILE A 89 -5.24 -16.91 -7.54
C ILE A 89 -5.08 -18.43 -7.41
N VAL A 90 -4.76 -19.11 -8.51
CA VAL A 90 -4.82 -20.59 -8.60
C VAL A 90 -3.62 -21.25 -7.93
N SER A 91 -2.41 -20.74 -8.21
CA SER A 91 -1.19 -21.41 -7.77
C SER A 91 -0.70 -20.95 -6.40
N VAL A 92 -1.04 -19.75 -5.97
CA VAL A 92 -0.53 -19.16 -4.70
C VAL A 92 -1.62 -19.02 -3.65
N ALA A 93 -2.73 -18.32 -3.95
CA ALA A 93 -3.72 -18.00 -2.93
C ALA A 93 -4.63 -19.21 -2.62
N GLN A 94 -5.07 -19.96 -3.62
CA GLN A 94 -5.91 -21.14 -3.42
C GLN A 94 -5.19 -22.24 -2.65
N THR A 95 -3.89 -22.42 -2.89
CA THR A 95 -3.03 -23.37 -2.17
C THR A 95 -2.54 -22.86 -0.82
N ASN A 96 -2.76 -21.56 -0.54
CA ASN A 96 -2.26 -20.85 0.64
C ASN A 96 -0.73 -20.95 0.83
N PHE A 97 0.02 -20.93 -0.27
CA PHE A 97 1.48 -21.00 -0.22
C PHE A 97 2.12 -19.72 0.31
N ASP A 98 3.27 -19.87 0.95
CA ASP A 98 4.04 -18.78 1.56
C ASP A 98 4.83 -17.97 0.52
N VAL A 99 4.11 -17.26 -0.35
CA VAL A 99 4.66 -16.39 -1.39
C VAL A 99 4.42 -14.93 -1.02
N LYS A 100 5.49 -14.12 -1.05
CA LYS A 100 5.43 -12.66 -0.83
C LYS A 100 5.45 -11.96 -2.18
N LEU A 101 4.34 -11.37 -2.57
CA LEU A 101 4.17 -10.60 -3.81
C LEU A 101 4.48 -9.13 -3.53
N VAL A 102 5.44 -8.55 -4.23
CA VAL A 102 5.86 -7.16 -4.02
C VAL A 102 5.53 -6.33 -5.26
N GLY A 103 4.49 -5.53 -5.15
CA GLY A 103 4.08 -4.57 -6.17
C GLY A 103 4.80 -3.24 -5.99
N SER A 104 5.93 -3.07 -6.65
CA SER A 104 6.67 -1.82 -6.69
C SER A 104 6.03 -0.82 -7.68
N TYR A 105 6.37 0.47 -7.56
CA TYR A 105 5.80 1.52 -8.42
C TYR A 105 4.26 1.51 -8.41
N SER A 106 3.67 1.28 -7.25
CA SER A 106 2.23 1.32 -7.08
C SER A 106 1.72 2.76 -7.07
N GLY A 107 0.47 2.96 -7.48
CA GLY A 107 -0.17 4.27 -7.53
C GLY A 107 0.10 5.02 -8.83
N LEU A 108 0.13 6.35 -8.74
CA LEU A 108 0.36 7.30 -9.82
C LEU A 108 1.83 7.60 -10.06
N LEU A 109 2.63 7.58 -8.99
CA LEU A 109 3.99 8.10 -8.99
C LEU A 109 4.96 7.06 -9.58
N THR A 110 4.91 6.91 -10.89
CA THR A 110 5.69 5.93 -11.65
C THR A 110 6.73 6.59 -12.57
N SER A 111 7.17 7.83 -12.24
CA SER A 111 7.96 8.65 -13.15
C SER A 111 7.19 8.99 -14.43
N ASN A 112 7.87 9.37 -15.50
CA ASN A 112 7.25 9.77 -16.77
C ASN A 112 6.74 8.58 -17.62
N THR A 113 6.35 7.46 -16.99
CA THR A 113 5.95 6.24 -17.72
C THR A 113 4.48 6.24 -18.16
N GLY A 114 3.64 7.01 -17.49
CA GLY A 114 2.23 7.19 -17.84
C GLY A 114 1.31 6.00 -17.56
N LYS A 115 0.13 6.04 -18.17
CA LYS A 115 -1.02 5.17 -17.87
C LYS A 115 -0.79 3.66 -17.97
N THR A 116 0.21 3.22 -18.71
CA THR A 116 0.54 1.80 -18.84
C THR A 116 1.26 1.24 -17.63
N HIS A 117 1.78 2.12 -16.77
CA HIS A 117 2.54 1.77 -15.57
C HIS A 117 1.82 2.17 -14.29
N HIS A 118 0.80 3.02 -14.35
CA HIS A 118 0.00 3.36 -13.18
C HIS A 118 -0.73 2.13 -12.63
N SER A 119 -0.61 1.88 -11.34
CA SER A 119 -1.33 0.83 -10.63
C SER A 119 -2.30 1.46 -9.63
N LEU A 120 -3.53 1.67 -10.08
CA LEU A 120 -4.58 2.39 -9.34
C LEU A 120 -5.75 1.49 -8.97
N ASP A 121 -5.60 0.19 -9.20
CA ASP A 121 -6.61 -0.86 -9.03
C ASP A 121 -6.04 -2.10 -8.30
N ASP A 122 -4.77 -2.08 -7.93
CA ASP A 122 -4.06 -3.18 -7.30
C ASP A 122 -4.66 -3.58 -5.93
N ILE A 123 -5.04 -2.60 -5.11
CA ILE A 123 -5.71 -2.85 -3.82
C ILE A 123 -7.04 -3.57 -4.06
N ALA A 124 -7.86 -3.08 -5.01
CA ALA A 124 -9.13 -3.69 -5.35
C ALA A 124 -8.97 -5.16 -5.77
N ILE A 125 -8.02 -5.44 -6.66
CA ILE A 125 -7.74 -6.79 -7.16
C ILE A 125 -7.29 -7.69 -6.02
N MET A 126 -6.28 -7.28 -5.25
CA MET A 126 -5.63 -8.14 -4.27
C MET A 126 -6.50 -8.38 -3.02
N THR A 127 -7.32 -7.41 -2.61
CA THR A 127 -8.21 -7.59 -1.46
C THR A 127 -9.37 -8.54 -1.73
N THR A 128 -9.80 -8.72 -2.98
CA THR A 128 -10.85 -9.69 -3.35
C THR A 128 -10.40 -11.15 -3.32
N ILE A 129 -9.08 -11.41 -3.35
CA ILE A 129 -8.53 -12.78 -3.42
C ILE A 129 -8.59 -13.42 -2.02
N PRO A 130 -9.27 -14.58 -1.83
CA PRO A 130 -9.24 -15.30 -0.55
C PRO A 130 -7.81 -15.66 -0.11
N ASN A 131 -7.58 -15.75 1.19
CA ASN A 131 -6.28 -16.02 1.84
C ASN A 131 -5.21 -14.92 1.66
N MET A 132 -5.36 -14.00 0.72
CA MET A 132 -4.37 -12.94 0.48
C MET A 132 -4.38 -11.90 1.60
N THR A 133 -3.22 -11.66 2.21
CA THR A 133 -2.97 -10.50 3.06
C THR A 133 -2.51 -9.33 2.21
N VAL A 134 -3.02 -8.11 2.46
CA VAL A 134 -2.70 -6.91 1.65
C VAL A 134 -2.19 -5.80 2.55
N ILE A 135 -0.95 -5.36 2.28
CA ILE A 135 -0.21 -4.39 3.11
C ILE A 135 0.27 -3.22 2.25
N ALA A 136 0.00 -2.01 2.70
CA ALA A 136 0.40 -0.74 2.07
C ALA A 136 1.02 0.20 3.13
N PRO A 137 2.32 0.08 3.42
CA PRO A 137 3.00 0.89 4.43
C PRO A 137 3.03 2.37 4.07
N GLY A 138 3.02 3.24 5.08
CA GLY A 138 2.99 4.69 4.92
C GLY A 138 4.37 5.32 4.70
N ASP A 139 5.45 4.67 5.15
CA ASP A 139 6.82 5.17 4.99
C ASP A 139 7.88 4.03 4.94
N ALA A 140 9.14 4.43 4.84
CA ALA A 140 10.26 3.49 4.72
C ALA A 140 10.50 2.65 6.00
N ARG A 141 10.26 3.20 7.19
CA ARG A 141 10.40 2.46 8.46
C ARG A 141 9.31 1.43 8.61
N GLU A 142 8.07 1.83 8.37
CA GLU A 142 6.94 0.91 8.41
C GLU A 142 7.07 -0.19 7.35
N THR A 143 7.65 0.12 6.17
CA THR A 143 7.99 -0.91 5.17
C THR A 143 8.92 -1.97 5.74
N VAL A 144 9.99 -1.59 6.41
CA VAL A 144 10.93 -2.52 7.04
C VAL A 144 10.25 -3.36 8.14
N ALA A 145 9.43 -2.72 8.97
CA ALA A 145 8.68 -3.40 10.03
C ALA A 145 7.65 -4.39 9.45
N ALA A 146 6.93 -3.99 8.41
CA ALA A 146 5.99 -4.84 7.68
C ALA A 146 6.69 -6.06 7.06
N MET A 147 7.84 -5.87 6.40
CA MET A 147 8.61 -6.98 5.82
C MET A 147 9.04 -8.01 6.88
N LYS A 148 9.48 -7.57 8.06
CA LYS A 148 9.81 -8.46 9.17
C LYS A 148 8.59 -9.25 9.66
N ALA A 149 7.43 -8.60 9.73
CA ALA A 149 6.18 -9.27 10.10
C ALA A 149 5.74 -10.27 9.03
N MET A 150 5.82 -9.90 7.75
CA MET A 150 5.53 -10.78 6.61
C MET A 150 6.44 -12.00 6.59
N HIS A 151 7.73 -11.83 6.85
CA HIS A 151 8.69 -12.93 6.89
C HIS A 151 8.35 -13.96 7.98
N ARG A 152 7.88 -13.53 9.14
CA ARG A 152 7.49 -14.41 10.26
C ARG A 152 6.10 -15.05 10.10
N THR A 153 5.29 -14.56 9.18
CA THR A 153 3.90 -15.01 9.00
C THR A 153 3.78 -15.82 7.73
N VAL A 154 3.29 -17.05 7.85
CA VAL A 154 3.06 -17.97 6.73
C VAL A 154 1.80 -17.56 5.95
N GLY A 155 1.85 -17.71 4.64
CA GLY A 155 0.74 -17.48 3.72
C GLY A 155 1.01 -16.41 2.66
N PRO A 156 0.12 -16.30 1.67
CA PRO A 156 0.27 -15.37 0.56
C PRO A 156 0.05 -13.93 1.01
N MET A 157 0.98 -13.04 0.65
CA MET A 157 0.92 -11.63 1.04
C MET A 157 1.29 -10.74 -0.13
N TYR A 158 0.58 -9.63 -0.27
CA TYR A 158 0.87 -8.56 -1.21
C TYR A 158 1.38 -7.33 -0.46
N LEU A 159 2.59 -6.89 -0.79
CA LEU A 159 3.20 -5.66 -0.29
C LEU A 159 3.17 -4.59 -1.37
N ARG A 160 2.47 -3.51 -1.10
CA ARG A 160 2.30 -2.37 -2.00
C ARG A 160 3.36 -1.31 -1.71
N LEU A 161 4.26 -1.04 -2.66
CA LEU A 161 5.34 -0.07 -2.48
C LEU A 161 5.21 1.11 -3.45
N THR A 162 5.16 2.30 -2.89
CA THR A 162 5.22 3.55 -3.66
C THR A 162 6.63 3.84 -4.16
N ARG A 163 6.73 4.64 -5.24
CA ARG A 163 7.96 5.27 -5.69
C ARG A 163 8.15 6.68 -5.13
N ASP A 164 7.24 7.18 -4.33
CA ASP A 164 7.35 8.52 -3.74
C ASP A 164 8.60 8.63 -2.86
N GLU A 165 9.57 9.41 -3.34
CA GLU A 165 10.85 9.64 -2.64
C GLU A 165 10.78 10.87 -1.72
N THR A 166 9.66 11.59 -1.71
CA THR A 166 9.47 12.80 -0.89
C THR A 166 9.02 12.49 0.53
N ILE A 167 8.52 11.29 0.78
CA ILE A 167 8.00 10.88 2.08
C ILE A 167 9.16 10.65 3.06
N PRO A 168 9.27 11.45 4.13
CA PRO A 168 10.21 11.19 5.20
C PRO A 168 9.74 10.00 6.05
N SER A 169 10.62 9.46 6.89
CA SER A 169 10.20 8.56 7.96
C SER A 169 9.54 9.38 9.06
N PHE A 170 8.21 9.33 9.14
CA PHE A 170 7.39 10.14 10.04
C PHE A 170 6.54 9.29 11.00
N LEU A 171 6.29 8.04 10.66
CA LEU A 171 5.55 7.12 11.52
C LEU A 171 6.38 6.70 12.73
N PRO A 172 5.76 6.38 13.88
CA PRO A 172 6.45 5.85 15.04
C PRO A 172 7.27 4.61 14.71
N ASP A 173 8.44 4.48 15.37
CA ASP A 173 9.28 3.28 15.27
C ASP A 173 8.74 2.22 16.23
N GLU A 174 7.73 1.51 15.79
CA GLU A 174 7.01 0.49 16.55
C GLU A 174 6.99 -0.83 15.80
N ASP A 175 6.76 -1.91 16.53
CA ASP A 175 6.51 -3.21 15.91
C ASP A 175 5.27 -3.18 15.02
N PHE A 176 5.38 -3.80 13.86
CA PHE A 176 4.29 -3.93 12.89
C PHE A 176 3.47 -5.18 13.21
N GLU A 177 2.19 -4.98 13.48
CA GLU A 177 1.23 -6.08 13.64
C GLU A 177 0.29 -6.12 12.44
N ILE A 178 0.28 -7.26 11.71
CA ILE A 178 -0.61 -7.45 10.56
C ILE A 178 -2.07 -7.40 11.03
N GLY A 179 -2.88 -6.57 10.38
CA GLY A 179 -4.29 -6.39 10.73
C GLY A 179 -4.55 -5.28 11.74
N LYS A 180 -3.52 -4.54 12.17
CA LYS A 180 -3.68 -3.38 13.06
C LYS A 180 -3.45 -2.07 12.33
N GLY A 181 -4.30 -1.09 12.64
CA GLY A 181 -4.16 0.30 12.26
C GLY A 181 -3.57 1.14 13.38
N LYS A 182 -3.35 2.43 13.12
CA LYS A 182 -2.77 3.39 14.09
C LYS A 182 -3.58 4.68 14.11
N THR A 183 -3.82 5.23 15.31
CA THR A 183 -4.30 6.62 15.46
C THR A 183 -3.10 7.55 15.46
N LEU A 184 -3.04 8.44 14.49
CA LEU A 184 -1.96 9.43 14.34
C LEU A 184 -2.33 10.80 14.93
N ALA A 185 -3.63 11.12 14.98
CA ALA A 185 -4.16 12.31 15.61
C ALA A 185 -5.57 12.06 16.17
N GLU A 186 -5.88 12.63 17.32
CA GLU A 186 -7.23 12.64 17.88
C GLU A 186 -8.01 13.85 17.39
N GLY A 187 -9.33 13.72 17.25
CA GLY A 187 -10.21 14.80 16.83
C GLY A 187 -11.67 14.45 16.93
N THR A 188 -12.54 15.45 16.85
CA THR A 188 -13.99 15.28 17.06
C THR A 188 -14.85 15.77 15.92
N ASP A 189 -14.28 16.49 14.96
CA ASP A 189 -15.04 17.05 13.85
C ASP A 189 -15.21 16.08 12.69
N MET A 190 -14.14 15.46 12.27
CA MET A 190 -14.14 14.43 11.22
C MET A 190 -13.03 13.42 11.50
N LEU A 191 -13.23 12.21 10.98
CA LEU A 191 -12.19 11.17 10.93
C LEU A 191 -11.64 11.10 9.51
N VAL A 192 -10.34 11.30 9.34
CA VAL A 192 -9.64 11.03 8.08
C VAL A 192 -8.94 9.69 8.18
N VAL A 193 -9.25 8.79 7.24
CA VAL A 193 -8.71 7.43 7.17
C VAL A 193 -7.79 7.32 5.96
N THR A 194 -6.59 6.83 6.17
CA THR A 194 -5.54 6.77 5.14
C THR A 194 -4.85 5.42 5.06
N THR A 195 -4.18 5.17 3.94
CA THR A 195 -3.27 4.04 3.72
C THR A 195 -2.11 4.45 2.81
N GLY A 196 -0.97 3.80 2.97
CA GLY A 196 0.18 4.03 2.09
C GLY A 196 0.69 5.48 2.11
N SER A 197 1.18 5.93 0.96
CA SER A 197 1.81 7.24 0.75
C SER A 197 0.93 8.45 1.12
N THR A 198 -0.40 8.33 1.01
CA THR A 198 -1.31 9.44 1.33
C THR A 198 -1.31 9.81 2.81
N THR A 199 -0.87 8.91 3.68
CA THR A 199 -0.83 9.13 5.13
C THR A 199 0.04 10.32 5.51
N TYR A 200 1.21 10.45 4.89
CA TYR A 200 2.10 11.59 5.10
C TYR A 200 1.46 12.91 4.64
N ARG A 201 0.88 12.92 3.43
CA ARG A 201 0.23 14.15 2.88
C ARG A 201 -0.91 14.62 3.78
N VAL A 202 -1.72 13.70 4.29
CA VAL A 202 -2.81 14.02 5.24
C VAL A 202 -2.25 14.53 6.57
N ALA A 203 -1.17 13.94 7.09
CA ALA A 203 -0.54 14.42 8.31
C ALA A 203 -0.02 15.86 8.15
N GLU A 204 0.54 16.23 7.00
CA GLU A 204 0.96 17.60 6.70
C GLU A 204 -0.23 18.56 6.58
N VAL A 205 -1.35 18.10 5.99
CA VAL A 205 -2.59 18.91 5.93
C VAL A 205 -3.14 19.20 7.32
N ILE A 206 -3.20 18.19 8.19
CA ILE A 206 -3.75 18.34 9.55
C ILE A 206 -2.95 19.36 10.37
N LYS A 207 -1.62 19.40 10.23
CA LYS A 207 -0.77 20.41 10.88
C LYS A 207 -1.11 21.84 10.47
N GLN A 208 -1.71 22.04 9.31
CA GLN A 208 -2.08 23.35 8.75
C GLN A 208 -3.56 23.74 9.02
N MET A 209 -4.35 22.85 9.63
CA MET A 209 -5.80 23.03 9.84
C MET A 209 -6.12 23.15 11.33
N GLU A 210 -5.67 24.24 11.97
CA GLU A 210 -5.86 24.47 13.42
C GLU A 210 -7.33 24.67 13.83
N GLU A 211 -8.19 25.12 12.91
CA GLU A 211 -9.60 25.46 13.21
C GLU A 211 -10.55 24.25 13.14
N VAL A 212 -10.08 23.08 12.69
CA VAL A 212 -10.88 21.87 12.53
C VAL A 212 -10.25 20.72 13.29
N SER A 213 -11.00 20.16 14.23
CA SER A 213 -10.53 19.02 15.04
C SER A 213 -10.62 17.71 14.26
N ILE A 214 -9.52 17.30 13.62
CA ILE A 214 -9.45 16.14 12.73
C ILE A 214 -8.79 14.96 13.44
N ALA A 215 -9.53 13.86 13.57
CA ALA A 215 -8.93 12.57 13.90
C ALA A 215 -8.28 11.96 12.63
N HIS A 216 -7.10 11.35 12.78
CA HIS A 216 -6.39 10.70 11.70
C HIS A 216 -6.06 9.26 12.06
N GLN A 217 -6.56 8.32 11.29
CA GLN A 217 -6.23 6.90 11.42
C GLN A 217 -5.54 6.40 10.15
N HIS A 218 -4.44 5.69 10.34
CA HIS A 218 -3.67 5.04 9.29
C HIS A 218 -3.87 3.53 9.34
N PHE A 219 -4.18 2.92 8.19
CA PHE A 219 -4.37 1.48 8.05
C PHE A 219 -3.35 0.92 7.05
N PRO A 220 -2.19 0.47 7.53
CA PRO A 220 -1.18 -0.14 6.67
C PRO A 220 -1.56 -1.54 6.22
N THR A 221 -2.47 -2.23 6.91
CA THR A 221 -3.03 -3.50 6.48
C THR A 221 -4.47 -3.29 6.00
N LEU A 222 -4.71 -3.63 4.74
CA LEU A 222 -6.03 -3.52 4.10
C LEU A 222 -6.81 -4.83 4.18
N LYS A 223 -6.10 -5.95 4.33
CA LYS A 223 -6.67 -7.27 4.57
C LYS A 223 -5.68 -8.14 5.35
N PRO A 224 -6.03 -8.62 6.56
CA PRO A 224 -7.24 -8.28 7.30
C PRO A 224 -7.27 -6.80 7.70
N PHE A 225 -8.46 -6.23 7.82
CA PHE A 225 -8.65 -4.81 8.17
C PHE A 225 -8.98 -4.66 9.66
N ASP A 226 -8.42 -3.65 10.33
CA ASP A 226 -8.73 -3.32 11.73
C ASP A 226 -10.09 -2.63 11.87
N LYS A 227 -11.14 -3.43 11.87
CA LYS A 227 -12.52 -2.93 11.99
C LYS A 227 -12.79 -2.23 13.32
N GLU A 228 -12.16 -2.72 14.39
CA GLU A 228 -12.35 -2.19 15.75
C GLU A 228 -11.85 -0.75 15.83
N LEU A 229 -10.63 -0.48 15.40
CA LEU A 229 -10.05 0.85 15.38
C LEU A 229 -10.88 1.83 14.52
N LEU A 230 -11.33 1.39 13.33
CA LEU A 230 -12.19 2.21 12.47
C LEU A 230 -13.48 2.59 13.19
N LEU A 231 -14.17 1.62 13.81
CA LEU A 231 -15.43 1.84 14.50
C LEU A 231 -15.27 2.74 15.73
N GLU A 232 -14.18 2.60 16.47
CA GLU A 232 -13.86 3.47 17.61
C GLU A 232 -13.70 4.94 17.19
N GLY A 233 -12.95 5.19 16.11
CA GLY A 233 -12.79 6.53 15.56
C GLY A 233 -14.09 7.09 15.00
N ALA A 234 -14.83 6.29 14.22
CA ALA A 234 -16.09 6.70 13.59
C ALA A 234 -17.20 7.01 14.60
N LYS A 235 -17.20 6.42 15.80
CA LYS A 235 -18.16 6.74 16.87
C LYS A 235 -18.00 8.18 17.40
N LYS A 236 -16.79 8.72 17.37
CA LYS A 236 -16.45 10.05 17.93
C LYS A 236 -16.83 11.20 16.99
N VAL A 237 -17.11 10.91 15.69
CA VAL A 237 -17.30 11.92 14.65
C VAL A 237 -18.63 11.75 13.91
N ARG A 238 -19.05 12.77 13.16
CA ARG A 238 -20.25 12.71 12.33
C ARG A 238 -19.97 12.26 10.89
N GLN A 239 -18.76 12.50 10.40
CA GLN A 239 -18.38 12.19 9.02
C GLN A 239 -17.01 11.54 8.97
N VAL A 240 -16.83 10.66 7.99
CA VAL A 240 -15.58 9.96 7.72
C VAL A 240 -15.11 10.35 6.33
N VAL A 241 -13.81 10.62 6.20
CA VAL A 241 -13.16 10.93 4.92
C VAL A 241 -12.08 9.89 4.68
N THR A 242 -12.06 9.23 3.54
CA THR A 242 -10.95 8.36 3.14
C THR A 242 -10.07 9.05 2.13
N VAL A 243 -8.73 8.90 2.26
CA VAL A 243 -7.77 9.43 1.30
C VAL A 243 -6.84 8.31 0.84
N GLU A 244 -6.81 8.07 -0.47
CA GLU A 244 -6.08 6.94 -1.05
C GLU A 244 -5.50 7.27 -2.43
N GLU A 245 -4.29 6.82 -2.71
CA GLU A 245 -3.68 6.87 -4.04
C GLU A 245 -4.06 5.62 -4.84
N HIS A 246 -5.35 5.51 -5.11
CA HIS A 246 -6.03 4.41 -5.78
C HIS A 246 -7.31 4.97 -6.42
N TYR A 247 -7.92 4.28 -7.37
CA TYR A 247 -9.26 4.64 -7.81
C TYR A 247 -10.23 4.64 -6.63
N LYS A 248 -11.19 5.57 -6.64
CA LYS A 248 -12.23 5.66 -5.58
C LYS A 248 -13.03 4.36 -5.40
N ARG A 249 -13.07 3.51 -6.43
CA ARG A 249 -13.78 2.22 -6.40
C ARG A 249 -12.81 1.08 -6.07
N GLY A 250 -13.20 0.23 -5.13
CA GLY A 250 -12.50 -1.01 -4.78
C GLY A 250 -11.33 -0.86 -3.80
N GLY A 251 -10.86 0.37 -3.51
CA GLY A 251 -9.77 0.61 -2.57
C GLY A 251 -10.24 0.82 -1.12
N LEU A 252 -9.45 1.57 -0.35
CA LEU A 252 -9.70 1.87 1.06
C LEU A 252 -11.11 2.43 1.31
N GLY A 253 -11.55 3.38 0.48
CA GLY A 253 -12.89 3.98 0.62
C GLY A 253 -14.03 2.98 0.46
N SER A 254 -13.86 1.93 -0.34
CA SER A 254 -14.83 0.85 -0.47
C SER A 254 -14.84 -0.04 0.77
N ILE A 255 -13.67 -0.43 1.28
CA ILE A 255 -13.53 -1.25 2.50
C ILE A 255 -14.18 -0.52 3.70
N VAL A 256 -13.86 0.76 3.88
CA VAL A 256 -14.45 1.59 4.95
C VAL A 256 -15.98 1.71 4.79
N SER A 257 -16.45 1.88 3.55
CA SER A 257 -17.88 1.98 3.28
C SER A 257 -18.64 0.70 3.61
N GLU A 258 -18.10 -0.46 3.25
CA GLU A 258 -18.67 -1.78 3.58
C GLU A 258 -18.79 -1.95 5.10
N ILE A 259 -17.69 -1.75 5.84
CA ILE A 259 -17.67 -1.91 7.30
C ILE A 259 -18.65 -0.96 7.99
N LEU A 260 -18.63 0.32 7.60
CA LEU A 260 -19.48 1.32 8.25
C LEU A 260 -20.97 1.15 7.89
N SER A 261 -21.28 0.71 6.67
CA SER A 261 -22.70 0.46 6.29
C SER A 261 -23.33 -0.67 7.10
N GLU A 262 -22.55 -1.68 7.46
CA GLU A 262 -23.02 -2.84 8.24
C GLU A 262 -23.07 -2.57 9.75
N SER A 263 -22.07 -1.83 10.28
CA SER A 263 -21.85 -1.76 11.73
C SER A 263 -22.18 -0.41 12.36
N LEU A 264 -21.97 0.69 11.67
CA LEU A 264 -22.15 2.06 12.15
C LEU A 264 -22.38 3.01 10.97
N PRO A 265 -23.59 3.09 10.38
CA PRO A 265 -23.84 3.92 9.21
C PRO A 265 -23.40 5.38 9.42
N ARG A 266 -22.52 5.86 8.56
CA ARG A 266 -21.95 7.21 8.56
C ARG A 266 -21.85 7.74 7.14
N LYS A 267 -21.90 9.07 7.00
CA LYS A 267 -21.61 9.73 5.73
C LYS A 267 -20.11 9.63 5.46
N ILE A 268 -19.75 9.05 4.31
CA ILE A 268 -18.37 8.84 3.90
C ILE A 268 -18.08 9.68 2.67
N TYR A 269 -16.98 10.42 2.72
CA TYR A 269 -16.43 11.13 1.56
C TYR A 269 -15.13 10.46 1.14
N ARG A 270 -14.97 10.23 -0.15
CA ARG A 270 -13.80 9.53 -0.70
C ARG A 270 -12.96 10.47 -1.55
N ILE A 271 -11.75 10.75 -1.10
CA ILE A 271 -10.71 11.44 -1.84
C ILE A 271 -9.78 10.37 -2.42
N GLY A 272 -9.69 10.31 -3.74
CA GLY A 272 -8.92 9.30 -4.46
C GLY A 272 -8.96 9.59 -5.94
N VAL A 273 -8.24 8.80 -6.72
CA VAL A 273 -8.11 9.00 -8.17
C VAL A 273 -9.46 8.87 -8.87
N PRO A 274 -9.86 9.85 -9.68
CA PRO A 274 -11.08 9.78 -10.49
C PRO A 274 -11.04 8.62 -11.49
N ASP A 275 -12.23 8.14 -11.91
CA ASP A 275 -12.40 7.05 -12.88
C ASP A 275 -12.04 7.52 -14.30
N ARG A 276 -10.75 7.72 -14.56
CA ARG A 276 -10.16 8.03 -15.87
C ARG A 276 -8.69 7.69 -15.89
N PHE A 277 -8.13 7.49 -17.08
CA PHE A 277 -6.69 7.33 -17.27
C PHE A 277 -5.98 8.68 -17.25
N PHE A 278 -4.81 8.72 -16.62
CA PHE A 278 -3.94 9.90 -16.59
C PHE A 278 -2.75 9.71 -17.52
N GLY A 279 -2.30 10.81 -18.14
CA GLY A 279 -1.12 10.84 -18.99
C GLY A 279 0.19 10.78 -18.20
N CYS A 280 1.30 11.02 -18.90
CA CYS A 280 2.59 11.30 -18.29
C CYS A 280 2.57 12.71 -17.67
N GLY A 281 3.32 12.90 -16.59
CA GLY A 281 3.50 14.17 -15.91
C GLY A 281 4.52 14.04 -14.81
N THR A 282 4.92 15.15 -14.21
CA THR A 282 5.68 15.15 -12.96
C THR A 282 4.80 14.65 -11.82
N ASP A 283 5.41 14.20 -10.74
CA ASP A 283 4.70 13.74 -9.55
C ASP A 283 3.74 14.83 -9.01
N GLU A 284 4.19 16.10 -9.02
CA GLU A 284 3.40 17.25 -8.60
C GLU A 284 2.17 17.47 -9.49
N GLU A 285 2.36 17.49 -10.82
CA GLU A 285 1.27 17.63 -11.79
C GLU A 285 0.23 16.50 -11.66
N LEU A 286 0.67 15.27 -11.47
CA LEU A 286 -0.21 14.12 -11.31
C LEU A 286 -1.00 14.17 -10.00
N LEU A 287 -0.35 14.54 -8.90
CA LEU A 287 -1.01 14.70 -7.60
C LEU A 287 -2.05 15.82 -7.64
N GLU A 288 -1.73 16.94 -8.26
CA GLU A 288 -2.68 18.06 -8.42
C GLU A 288 -3.86 17.67 -9.30
N ALA A 289 -3.60 17.08 -10.48
CA ALA A 289 -4.64 16.66 -11.42
C ALA A 289 -5.60 15.60 -10.86
N THR A 290 -5.19 14.86 -9.81
CA THR A 290 -6.00 13.84 -9.15
C THR A 290 -6.62 14.30 -7.84
N GLY A 291 -6.29 15.50 -7.37
CA GLY A 291 -6.76 16.01 -6.09
C GLY A 291 -6.05 15.39 -4.88
N LEU A 292 -4.83 14.86 -5.06
CA LEU A 292 -4.03 14.20 -4.02
C LEU A 292 -2.79 14.99 -3.60
N SER A 293 -2.59 16.22 -4.10
CA SER A 293 -1.61 17.15 -3.55
C SER A 293 -2.02 17.58 -2.13
N VAL A 294 -1.06 18.04 -1.33
CA VAL A 294 -1.34 18.56 0.04
C VAL A 294 -2.37 19.68 -0.02
N GLU A 295 -2.24 20.60 -0.98
CA GLU A 295 -3.17 21.72 -1.15
C GLU A 295 -4.57 21.24 -1.58
N ALA A 296 -4.68 20.34 -2.54
CA ALA A 296 -5.97 19.81 -3.00
C ALA A 296 -6.71 19.03 -1.91
N ILE A 297 -5.98 18.21 -1.12
CA ILE A 297 -6.55 17.50 0.03
C ILE A 297 -7.03 18.51 1.07
N ARG A 298 -6.21 19.53 1.39
CA ARG A 298 -6.56 20.58 2.36
C ARG A 298 -7.84 21.30 1.95
N ASN A 299 -7.94 21.74 0.70
CA ASN A 299 -9.13 22.43 0.17
C ASN A 299 -10.37 21.53 0.26
N SER A 300 -10.25 20.25 -0.10
CA SER A 300 -11.33 19.28 0.05
C SER A 300 -11.79 19.12 1.51
N LEU A 301 -10.88 19.05 2.47
CA LEU A 301 -11.23 18.92 3.88
C LEU A 301 -11.87 20.21 4.44
N ILE A 302 -11.43 21.39 4.00
CA ILE A 302 -12.07 22.68 4.34
C ILE A 302 -13.51 22.69 3.83
N ASP A 303 -13.74 22.40 2.54
CA ASP A 303 -15.09 22.38 1.96
C ASP A 303 -16.02 21.43 2.73
N LEU A 304 -15.51 20.24 3.09
CA LEU A 304 -16.25 19.27 3.88
C LEU A 304 -16.55 19.76 5.30
N SER A 305 -15.64 20.54 5.92
CA SER A 305 -15.87 21.12 7.24
C SER A 305 -16.95 22.19 7.24
N LEU A 306 -17.06 22.96 6.15
CA LEU A 306 -18.07 24.02 5.99
C LEU A 306 -19.47 23.46 5.72
N CYS A 307 -19.59 22.28 5.10
CA CYS A 307 -20.87 21.60 4.90
C CYS A 307 -21.59 21.19 6.20
N LYS A 308 -20.93 21.30 7.37
CA LYS A 308 -21.53 21.04 8.70
C LYS A 308 -22.65 22.01 9.10
N LYS A 309 -22.74 23.20 8.50
CA LYS A 309 -23.66 24.26 8.93
C LYS A 309 -25.06 24.14 8.33
N GLN A 310 -25.38 23.10 7.54
CA GLN A 310 -26.65 22.98 6.81
C GLN A 310 -27.56 21.82 7.27
N PHE A 311 -27.22 21.07 8.34
CA PHE A 311 -28.10 20.01 8.90
C PHE A 311 -28.16 20.03 10.41
#